data_ccb8200ff53308358558bb31b1942739
#
_entry.id   ccb8200ff53308358558bb31b1942739
#
_cell.length_a   1.000
_cell.length_b   1.000
_cell.length_c   1.000
_cell.angle_alpha   90.00
_cell.angle_beta   90.00
_cell.angle_gamma   90.00
#
_symmetry.space_group_name_H-M   'P 1'
#
loop_
_entity.id
_entity.type
_entity.pdbx_description
1 polymer ?
#
loop_
_entity_poly.entity_id
_entity_poly.type
_entity_poly.pdbx_seq_one_letter_code
_entity_poly.pdbx_strand_id
1 'polypeptide(L)'
;MSSPGIITYPLGGITYDAEDAAAYFAGRTSGVYSTDIDFAVAAAADGSTDLTVSAGQAWMHVSRWVGLSVTMREAQTLTLPLADSALPRIDRVVLRYDATSRSTSLQVLQGAPSSEPAGPDLSRTEMVYDLCLAEVSRPAGQTSVSTADLTDTRTDEALCGLMRDGVTGIPMDELGRQALAKAKETAALCDKLLASYTGGYLGIWPVTLPADGWADCTDVPGYAYKQTAQLRAAREANVPSAVPTPETFTTAVSAGLAGVCETKDGSITFWAEKVPEGDIQMQVELLGPSASTADTGEDTLGDTVLDDTTL
;
A
#
# COMPACT_ATOMS: atom_id res chain seq x y z
N MET A 1 6.93 55.30 -4.83
CA MET A 1 6.72 55.30 -6.29
C MET A 1 6.12 53.96 -6.63
N SER A 2 4.89 53.94 -7.09
CA SER A 2 4.27 52.65 -7.47
C SER A 2 5.03 52.07 -8.65
N SER A 3 5.51 50.86 -8.49
CA SER A 3 6.17 50.10 -9.56
C SER A 3 5.27 49.94 -10.76
N PRO A 4 5.80 49.98 -11.96
CA PRO A 4 5.02 49.92 -13.23
C PRO A 4 4.55 48.47 -13.51
N GLY A 5 3.90 47.80 -12.56
CA GLY A 5 3.25 46.50 -12.80
C GLY A 5 4.16 45.31 -13.02
N ILE A 6 5.49 45.50 -13.12
CA ILE A 6 6.48 44.41 -13.24
C ILE A 6 7.51 44.57 -12.13
N ILE A 7 7.62 43.59 -11.26
CA ILE A 7 8.60 43.54 -10.17
C ILE A 7 9.62 42.45 -10.48
N THR A 8 10.91 42.80 -10.46
CA THR A 8 12.00 41.86 -10.57
C THR A 8 12.74 41.83 -9.22
N TYR A 9 12.68 40.68 -8.51
CA TYR A 9 13.23 40.49 -7.18
C TYR A 9 14.22 39.32 -7.17
N PRO A 10 15.38 39.43 -6.52
CA PRO A 10 16.04 40.62 -5.99
C PRO A 10 16.96 41.30 -7.01
N LEU A 11 17.00 42.60 -7.03
CA LEU A 11 17.98 43.39 -7.78
C LEU A 11 18.73 44.34 -6.87
N GLY A 12 20.04 44.53 -7.10
CA GLY A 12 20.85 45.49 -6.37
C GLY A 12 20.46 46.93 -6.64
N GLY A 13 20.44 47.78 -5.60
CA GLY A 13 20.14 49.20 -5.69
C GLY A 13 18.66 49.56 -5.78
N ILE A 14 17.73 48.60 -5.62
CA ILE A 14 16.30 48.80 -5.57
C ILE A 14 15.80 48.57 -4.14
N THR A 15 14.85 49.39 -3.68
CA THR A 15 14.17 49.22 -2.42
C THR A 15 12.87 48.45 -2.64
N TYR A 16 12.68 47.38 -1.93
CA TYR A 16 11.49 46.54 -1.93
C TYR A 16 10.67 46.75 -0.68
N ASP A 17 9.38 46.61 -0.76
CA ASP A 17 8.50 46.58 0.41
C ASP A 17 8.06 45.16 0.75
N ALA A 18 7.20 45.02 1.75
CA ALA A 18 6.71 43.73 2.22
C ALA A 18 5.82 43.04 1.17
N GLU A 19 5.12 43.81 0.33
CA GLU A 19 4.26 43.27 -0.73
C GLU A 19 5.09 42.66 -1.84
N ASP A 20 6.21 43.31 -2.21
CA ASP A 20 7.15 42.78 -3.19
C ASP A 20 7.76 41.44 -2.74
N ALA A 21 8.12 41.35 -1.47
CA ALA A 21 8.62 40.10 -0.88
C ALA A 21 7.53 39.02 -0.82
N ALA A 22 6.30 39.39 -0.41
CA ALA A 22 5.17 38.46 -0.35
C ALA A 22 4.80 37.91 -1.73
N ALA A 23 4.93 38.72 -2.79
CA ALA A 23 4.70 38.28 -4.17
C ALA A 23 5.73 37.22 -4.61
N TYR A 24 7.01 37.39 -4.26
CA TYR A 24 8.04 36.38 -4.50
C TYR A 24 7.72 35.07 -3.80
N PHE A 25 7.20 35.14 -2.58
CA PHE A 25 6.84 33.97 -1.81
C PHE A 25 5.51 33.31 -2.23
N ALA A 26 4.66 33.99 -2.97
CA ALA A 26 3.37 33.46 -3.43
C ALA A 26 3.50 32.27 -4.40
N GLY A 27 4.67 32.01 -4.97
CA GLY A 27 4.93 30.86 -5.85
C GLY A 27 5.00 29.51 -5.15
N ARG A 28 4.76 29.43 -3.83
CA ARG A 28 4.83 28.21 -3.03
C ARG A 28 3.46 27.77 -2.55
N THR A 29 3.30 26.44 -2.38
CA THR A 29 2.07 25.89 -1.81
C THR A 29 2.06 26.08 -0.28
N SER A 30 0.87 26.11 0.31
CA SER A 30 0.72 26.10 1.76
C SER A 30 1.14 24.77 2.37
N GLY A 31 1.65 24.79 3.60
CA GLY A 31 1.98 23.62 4.37
C GLY A 31 3.25 23.75 5.20
N VAL A 32 3.59 22.69 5.92
CA VAL A 32 4.85 22.58 6.68
C VAL A 32 6.00 22.19 5.78
N TYR A 33 7.25 22.43 6.20
CA TYR A 33 8.43 22.04 5.45
C TYR A 33 8.71 20.54 5.54
N SER A 34 8.55 19.97 6.74
CA SER A 34 8.79 18.56 7.02
C SER A 34 7.80 18.03 8.04
N THR A 35 7.27 16.84 7.81
CA THR A 35 6.43 16.15 8.80
C THR A 35 7.22 15.53 9.94
N ASP A 36 8.51 15.37 9.80
CA ASP A 36 9.35 14.76 10.82
C ASP A 36 9.55 15.69 12.03
N ILE A 37 9.70 17.01 11.77
CA ILE A 37 10.09 17.96 12.80
C ILE A 37 9.18 19.19 12.90
N ASP A 38 8.59 19.68 11.79
CA ASP A 38 7.93 20.97 11.75
C ASP A 38 6.49 20.91 12.29
N PHE A 39 6.22 21.68 13.34
CA PHE A 39 4.89 21.82 13.95
C PHE A 39 4.23 20.48 14.33
N ALA A 40 5.02 19.49 14.74
CA ALA A 40 4.47 18.23 15.25
C ALA A 40 3.69 18.47 16.55
N VAL A 41 2.48 17.93 16.63
CA VAL A 41 1.61 18.04 17.80
C VAL A 41 1.70 16.75 18.62
N ALA A 42 1.97 16.89 19.90
CA ALA A 42 2.07 15.77 20.84
C ALA A 42 1.27 16.06 22.10
N ALA A 43 0.66 15.02 22.68
CA ALA A 43 0.03 15.12 23.99
C ALA A 43 1.08 15.23 25.10
N ALA A 44 0.78 16.00 26.15
CA ALA A 44 1.66 16.08 27.31
C ALA A 44 1.78 14.73 28.03
N ALA A 45 2.98 14.41 28.47
CA ALA A 45 3.26 13.12 29.12
C ALA A 45 2.62 12.96 30.52
N ASP A 46 2.16 14.06 31.10
CA ASP A 46 1.55 14.10 32.44
C ASP A 46 0.06 13.71 32.46
N GLY A 47 -0.52 13.41 31.31
CA GLY A 47 -1.94 13.05 31.19
C GLY A 47 -2.88 14.23 31.38
N SER A 48 -2.41 15.46 31.18
CA SER A 48 -3.23 16.66 31.17
C SER A 48 -3.99 16.87 29.87
N THR A 49 -4.62 18.03 29.71
CA THR A 49 -5.22 18.46 28.43
C THR A 49 -4.27 19.35 27.62
N ASP A 50 -3.01 19.38 27.98
CA ASP A 50 -2.01 20.18 27.31
C ASP A 50 -1.44 19.44 26.09
N LEU A 51 -1.21 20.18 25.03
CA LEU A 51 -0.55 19.75 23.82
C LEU A 51 0.74 20.54 23.63
N THR A 52 1.79 19.87 23.23
CA THR A 52 3.03 20.53 22.81
C THR A 52 3.11 20.54 21.29
N VAL A 53 3.35 21.71 20.71
CA VAL A 53 3.63 21.88 19.28
C VAL A 53 5.11 22.18 19.12
N SER A 54 5.82 21.35 18.35
CA SER A 54 7.26 21.51 18.13
C SER A 54 7.58 22.81 17.38
N ALA A 55 8.79 23.30 17.53
CA ALA A 55 9.36 24.32 16.65
C ALA A 55 9.25 23.88 15.19
N GLY A 56 9.19 24.83 14.26
CA GLY A 56 9.07 24.45 12.86
C GLY A 56 8.96 25.64 11.91
N GLN A 57 8.90 25.29 10.63
CA GLN A 57 8.70 26.20 9.53
C GLN A 57 7.47 25.78 8.73
N ALA A 58 6.68 26.76 8.29
CA ALA A 58 5.52 26.56 7.45
C ALA A 58 5.39 27.69 6.43
N TRP A 59 4.57 27.43 5.45
CA TRP A 59 4.25 28.36 4.39
C TRP A 59 2.76 28.52 4.25
N MET A 60 2.31 29.75 4.05
CA MET A 60 0.91 30.08 3.79
C MET A 60 0.78 30.81 2.45
N HIS A 61 0.17 30.19 1.49
CA HIS A 61 -0.24 30.81 0.24
C HIS A 61 -1.60 31.45 0.43
N VAL A 62 -1.61 32.70 0.87
CA VAL A 62 -2.83 33.39 1.30
C VAL A 62 -3.65 33.85 0.10
N SER A 63 -3.00 34.38 -0.96
CA SER A 63 -3.63 34.73 -2.22
C SER A 63 -2.64 34.61 -3.38
N ARG A 64 -3.13 34.87 -4.60
CA ARG A 64 -2.29 34.83 -5.81
C ARG A 64 -0.96 35.59 -5.70
N TRP A 65 -0.94 36.66 -4.92
CA TRP A 65 0.23 37.54 -4.80
C TRP A 65 0.80 37.61 -3.39
N VAL A 66 0.23 36.84 -2.45
CA VAL A 66 0.64 36.90 -1.04
C VAL A 66 0.99 35.51 -0.53
N GLY A 67 2.28 35.29 -0.34
CA GLY A 67 2.83 34.13 0.36
C GLY A 67 3.55 34.57 1.63
N LEU A 68 3.40 33.81 2.69
CA LEU A 68 4.00 34.10 3.99
C LEU A 68 4.85 32.93 4.47
N SER A 69 6.05 33.23 4.93
CA SER A 69 6.91 32.26 5.65
C SER A 69 6.68 32.41 7.15
N VAL A 70 6.36 31.33 7.80
CA VAL A 70 6.16 31.26 9.25
C VAL A 70 7.27 30.43 9.87
N THR A 71 7.94 30.99 10.88
CA THR A 71 9.00 30.31 11.61
C THR A 71 8.73 30.39 13.10
N MET A 72 8.60 29.25 13.75
CA MET A 72 8.52 29.10 15.20
C MET A 72 9.80 28.42 15.70
N ARG A 73 10.58 29.14 16.50
CA ARG A 73 11.93 28.68 16.92
C ARG A 73 11.91 27.82 18.17
N GLU A 74 10.85 27.88 18.94
CA GLU A 74 10.70 27.16 20.21
C GLU A 74 9.36 26.44 20.21
N ALA A 75 9.30 25.29 20.86
CA ALA A 75 8.05 24.58 21.06
C ALA A 75 7.08 25.42 21.94
N GLN A 76 5.80 25.33 21.64
CA GLN A 76 4.75 26.00 22.41
C GLN A 76 3.75 24.97 22.95
N THR A 77 3.20 25.30 24.12
CA THR A 77 2.15 24.50 24.75
C THR A 77 0.79 25.17 24.53
N LEU A 78 -0.20 24.36 24.17
CA LEU A 78 -1.60 24.75 24.05
C LEU A 78 -2.43 23.92 25.03
N THR A 79 -3.30 24.56 25.79
CA THR A 79 -4.26 23.87 26.67
C THR A 79 -5.59 23.70 25.91
N LEU A 80 -6.06 22.48 25.81
CA LEU A 80 -7.37 22.19 25.22
C LEU A 80 -8.50 22.53 26.17
N PRO A 81 -9.62 23.09 25.70
CA PRO A 81 -10.83 23.27 26.49
C PRO A 81 -11.34 21.91 27.04
N LEU A 82 -12.00 21.94 28.19
CA LEU A 82 -12.60 20.74 28.76
C LEU A 82 -13.54 20.05 27.75
N ALA A 83 -13.54 18.73 27.77
CA ALA A 83 -14.48 17.95 26.95
C ALA A 83 -15.93 18.23 27.41
N ASP A 84 -16.85 18.12 26.46
CA ASP A 84 -18.28 18.12 26.81
C ASP A 84 -18.62 16.89 27.64
N SER A 85 -19.54 17.00 28.60
CA SER A 85 -19.87 15.88 29.49
C SER A 85 -20.75 14.82 28.88
N ALA A 86 -21.45 15.15 27.80
CA ALA A 86 -22.50 14.28 27.22
C ALA A 86 -22.17 13.79 25.79
N LEU A 87 -21.54 14.62 24.99
CA LEU A 87 -21.31 14.36 23.58
C LEU A 87 -19.82 14.49 23.19
N PRO A 88 -19.32 13.65 22.30
CA PRO A 88 -17.99 13.79 21.74
C PRO A 88 -17.90 15.00 20.79
N ARG A 89 -16.66 15.48 20.59
CA ARG A 89 -16.35 16.50 19.57
C ARG A 89 -14.97 16.26 18.97
N ILE A 90 -14.65 16.97 17.89
CA ILE A 90 -13.31 17.02 17.29
C ILE A 90 -12.84 18.45 17.34
N ASP A 91 -11.72 18.70 18.05
CA ASP A 91 -11.05 20.01 18.09
C ASP A 91 -9.92 20.01 17.04
N ARG A 92 -9.53 21.18 16.51
CA ARG A 92 -8.41 21.33 15.58
C ARG A 92 -7.32 22.22 16.16
N VAL A 93 -6.08 21.77 16.11
CA VAL A 93 -4.90 22.59 16.39
C VAL A 93 -4.47 23.24 15.08
N VAL A 94 -4.52 24.55 15.02
CA VAL A 94 -4.23 25.31 13.82
C VAL A 94 -3.12 26.33 14.02
N LEU A 95 -2.34 26.54 12.96
CA LEU A 95 -1.49 27.70 12.79
C LEU A 95 -2.31 28.74 12.02
N ARG A 96 -2.71 29.84 12.68
CA ARG A 96 -3.61 30.86 12.12
C ARG A 96 -2.87 32.16 11.86
N TYR A 97 -2.92 32.62 10.62
CA TYR A 97 -2.60 33.99 10.23
C TYR A 97 -3.84 34.85 10.31
N ASP A 98 -3.69 36.06 10.90
CA ASP A 98 -4.71 37.11 10.94
C ASP A 98 -4.13 38.40 10.38
N ALA A 99 -4.69 38.87 9.27
CA ALA A 99 -4.26 40.08 8.60
C ALA A 99 -4.56 41.34 9.40
N THR A 100 -5.59 41.32 10.28
CA THR A 100 -5.96 42.46 11.11
C THR A 100 -4.90 42.74 12.17
N SER A 101 -4.46 41.70 12.86
CA SER A 101 -3.38 41.76 13.83
C SER A 101 -1.98 41.69 13.21
N ARG A 102 -1.89 41.33 11.94
CA ARG A 102 -0.65 41.06 11.19
C ARG A 102 0.25 40.09 11.93
N SER A 103 -0.34 39.04 12.44
CA SER A 103 0.37 38.03 13.24
C SER A 103 -0.08 36.63 12.92
N THR A 104 0.80 35.67 13.21
CA THR A 104 0.50 34.25 13.14
C THR A 104 0.61 33.66 14.55
N SER A 105 -0.35 32.84 14.94
CA SER A 105 -0.40 32.21 16.26
C SER A 105 -0.91 30.75 16.14
N LEU A 106 -0.53 29.95 17.14
CA LEU A 106 -1.15 28.65 17.35
C LEU A 106 -2.47 28.82 18.07
N GLN A 107 -3.51 28.16 17.64
CA GLN A 107 -4.84 28.21 18.25
C GLN A 107 -5.49 26.83 18.25
N VAL A 108 -6.42 26.65 19.20
CA VAL A 108 -7.33 25.49 19.19
C VAL A 108 -8.69 25.98 18.71
N LEU A 109 -9.14 25.42 17.59
CA LEU A 109 -10.52 25.58 17.12
C LEU A 109 -11.37 24.48 17.76
N GLN A 110 -12.27 24.88 18.63
CA GLN A 110 -13.15 23.95 19.33
C GLN A 110 -14.28 23.49 18.41
N GLY A 111 -14.47 22.18 18.28
CA GLY A 111 -15.58 21.60 17.55
C GLY A 111 -16.90 21.66 18.30
N ALA A 112 -17.99 21.49 17.60
CA ALA A 112 -19.32 21.38 18.19
C ALA A 112 -19.53 19.95 18.74
N PRO A 113 -19.98 19.79 20.00
CA PRO A 113 -20.37 18.49 20.53
C PRO A 113 -21.52 17.88 19.72
N SER A 114 -21.39 16.62 19.27
CA SER A 114 -22.36 15.94 18.44
C SER A 114 -22.25 14.41 18.59
N SER A 115 -23.31 13.68 18.30
CA SER A 115 -23.28 12.21 18.18
C SER A 115 -22.42 11.75 16.98
N GLU A 116 -22.28 12.60 15.97
CA GLU A 116 -21.40 12.42 14.83
C GLU A 116 -20.49 13.66 14.73
N PRO A 117 -19.40 13.70 15.49
CA PRO A 117 -18.57 14.88 15.59
C PRO A 117 -17.76 15.10 14.31
N ALA A 118 -17.71 16.36 13.88
CA ALA A 118 -16.86 16.82 12.79
C ALA A 118 -15.94 17.95 13.27
N GLY A 119 -14.75 18.03 12.68
CA GLY A 119 -13.83 19.13 12.95
C GLY A 119 -14.41 20.48 12.45
N PRO A 120 -14.16 21.59 13.17
CA PRO A 120 -14.63 22.92 12.77
C PRO A 120 -14.04 23.35 11.43
N ASP A 121 -14.78 24.15 10.67
CA ASP A 121 -14.31 24.67 9.38
C ASP A 121 -13.04 25.53 9.52
N LEU A 122 -12.13 25.36 8.55
CA LEU A 122 -10.91 26.16 8.45
C LEU A 122 -11.17 27.41 7.62
N SER A 123 -10.60 28.53 8.06
CA SER A 123 -10.61 29.75 7.26
C SER A 123 -9.47 29.75 6.25
N ARG A 124 -9.77 30.04 4.98
CA ARG A 124 -8.81 30.13 3.88
C ARG A 124 -9.05 31.40 3.08
N THR A 125 -9.10 32.53 3.79
CA THR A 125 -9.33 33.85 3.21
C THR A 125 -8.08 34.72 3.32
N GLU A 126 -8.06 35.83 2.60
CA GLU A 126 -6.96 36.81 2.71
C GLU A 126 -6.88 37.48 4.09
N MET A 127 -7.99 37.47 4.85
CA MET A 127 -8.05 38.05 6.18
C MET A 127 -7.64 37.07 7.28
N VAL A 128 -8.04 35.81 7.15
CA VAL A 128 -7.71 34.76 8.11
C VAL A 128 -7.34 33.49 7.33
N TYR A 129 -6.19 32.92 7.63
CA TYR A 129 -5.70 31.72 6.95
C TYR A 129 -5.22 30.67 7.95
N ASP A 130 -5.82 29.48 7.91
CA ASP A 130 -5.55 28.37 8.82
C ASP A 130 -4.78 27.23 8.14
N LEU A 131 -3.77 26.72 8.81
CA LEU A 131 -3.17 25.42 8.57
C LEU A 131 -3.53 24.50 9.73
N CYS A 132 -4.27 23.43 9.49
CA CYS A 132 -4.59 22.45 10.52
C CYS A 132 -3.43 21.48 10.70
N LEU A 133 -2.81 21.50 11.87
CA LEU A 133 -1.65 20.65 12.20
C LEU A 133 -2.08 19.28 12.69
N ALA A 134 -3.14 19.23 13.49
CA ALA A 134 -3.71 18.00 14.01
C ALA A 134 -5.21 18.15 14.33
N GLU A 135 -5.95 17.07 14.21
CA GLU A 135 -7.27 16.90 14.81
C GLU A 135 -7.16 16.16 16.14
N VAL A 136 -7.98 16.56 17.09
CA VAL A 136 -8.01 16.00 18.44
C VAL A 136 -9.40 15.46 18.73
N SER A 137 -9.52 14.13 18.83
CA SER A 137 -10.75 13.49 19.26
C SER A 137 -10.98 13.73 20.75
N ARG A 138 -12.15 14.22 21.10
CA ARG A 138 -12.56 14.54 22.48
C ARG A 138 -13.81 13.75 22.86
N PRO A 139 -13.67 12.51 23.34
CA PRO A 139 -14.78 11.76 23.89
C PRO A 139 -15.49 12.51 25.02
N ALA A 140 -16.78 12.22 25.22
CA ALA A 140 -17.57 12.85 26.29
C ALA A 140 -16.95 12.61 27.67
N GLY A 141 -16.85 13.65 28.47
CA GLY A 141 -16.31 13.60 29.82
C GLY A 141 -14.81 13.36 29.96
N GLN A 142 -14.07 13.39 28.86
CA GLN A 142 -12.61 13.17 28.88
C GLN A 142 -11.88 14.31 29.61
N THR A 143 -11.03 13.96 30.58
CA THR A 143 -10.26 14.91 31.39
C THR A 143 -8.77 14.97 31.03
N SER A 144 -8.29 14.08 30.17
CA SER A 144 -6.91 14.01 29.71
C SER A 144 -6.88 13.81 28.19
N VAL A 145 -5.73 13.99 27.58
CA VAL A 145 -5.50 13.70 26.14
C VAL A 145 -4.29 12.82 25.99
N SER A 146 -4.36 11.85 25.11
CA SER A 146 -3.30 10.92 24.79
C SER A 146 -2.92 10.99 23.31
N THR A 147 -1.82 10.37 22.91
CA THR A 147 -1.41 10.29 21.52
C THR A 147 -2.46 9.55 20.63
N ALA A 148 -3.24 8.64 21.21
CA ALA A 148 -4.30 7.94 20.48
C ALA A 148 -5.48 8.85 20.08
N ASP A 149 -5.63 10.00 20.77
CA ASP A 149 -6.66 10.98 20.49
C ASP A 149 -6.25 11.97 19.38
N LEU A 150 -4.98 11.95 18.96
CA LEU A 150 -4.40 12.86 17.97
C LEU A 150 -4.34 12.23 16.58
N THR A 151 -4.82 12.95 15.59
CA THR A 151 -4.65 12.62 14.17
C THR A 151 -3.79 13.71 13.53
N ASP A 152 -2.60 13.35 13.07
CA ASP A 152 -1.71 14.26 12.34
C ASP A 152 -2.30 14.57 10.96
N THR A 153 -2.56 15.84 10.68
CA THR A 153 -3.16 16.30 9.42
C THR A 153 -2.17 17.06 8.54
N ARG A 154 -0.89 17.10 8.88
CA ARG A 154 0.11 17.89 8.16
C ARG A 154 0.38 17.40 6.75
N THR A 155 0.10 16.13 6.44
CA THR A 155 0.20 15.58 5.08
C THR A 155 -1.06 15.77 4.24
N ASP A 156 -2.18 16.10 4.85
CA ASP A 156 -3.46 16.32 4.16
C ASP A 156 -3.49 17.71 3.54
N GLU A 157 -3.48 17.80 2.19
CA GLU A 157 -3.48 19.07 1.46
C GLU A 157 -4.77 19.89 1.65
N ALA A 158 -5.89 19.26 2.00
CA ALA A 158 -7.13 19.96 2.30
C ALA A 158 -7.07 20.65 3.68
N LEU A 159 -6.29 20.11 4.63
CA LEU A 159 -6.20 20.60 5.99
C LEU A 159 -4.93 21.42 6.26
N CYS A 160 -3.77 20.94 5.84
CA CYS A 160 -2.47 21.59 6.00
C CYS A 160 -1.64 21.54 4.72
N GLY A 161 -1.08 20.38 4.41
CA GLY A 161 -0.22 20.15 3.27
C GLY A 161 1.28 20.25 3.57
N LEU A 162 2.08 19.89 2.55
CA LEU A 162 3.52 20.12 2.52
C LEU A 162 3.86 21.28 1.59
N MET A 163 4.76 22.16 2.04
CA MET A 163 5.26 23.24 1.19
C MET A 163 6.04 22.69 0.01
N ARG A 164 5.71 23.17 -1.18
CA ARG A 164 6.40 22.87 -2.43
C ARG A 164 6.74 24.15 -3.17
N ASP A 165 7.95 24.21 -3.72
CA ASP A 165 8.42 25.37 -4.48
C ASP A 165 8.09 25.19 -5.97
N GLY A 166 7.46 26.20 -6.55
CA GLY A 166 7.43 26.42 -8.00
C GLY A 166 6.52 25.55 -8.88
N VAL A 167 5.87 24.51 -8.37
CA VAL A 167 4.96 23.70 -9.21
C VAL A 167 3.58 23.61 -8.56
N THR A 168 2.74 24.56 -8.91
CA THR A 168 1.31 24.46 -8.70
C THR A 168 0.73 23.61 -9.83
N GLY A 169 0.44 22.35 -9.63
CA GLY A 169 -0.22 21.60 -10.69
C GLY A 169 -0.18 20.08 -10.59
N ILE A 170 0.70 19.51 -9.79
CA ILE A 170 0.65 18.07 -9.51
C ILE A 170 0.26 17.90 -8.04
N PRO A 171 -1.01 17.61 -7.72
CA PRO A 171 -1.42 17.29 -6.37
C PRO A 171 -0.62 16.07 -5.88
N MET A 172 0.08 16.20 -4.74
CA MET A 172 0.85 15.09 -4.17
C MET A 172 -0.02 13.89 -3.86
N ASP A 173 -1.27 14.12 -3.45
CA ASP A 173 -2.25 13.05 -3.22
C ASP A 173 -2.57 12.29 -4.52
N GLU A 174 -2.68 12.98 -5.64
CA GLU A 174 -2.88 12.35 -6.94
C GLU A 174 -1.66 11.53 -7.35
N LEU A 175 -0.46 12.09 -7.22
CA LEU A 175 0.77 11.37 -7.49
C LEU A 175 0.94 10.17 -6.56
N GLY A 176 0.63 10.33 -5.27
CA GLY A 176 0.64 9.25 -4.27
C GLY A 176 -0.37 8.16 -4.61
N ARG A 177 -1.60 8.52 -4.99
CA ARG A 177 -2.63 7.56 -5.43
C ARG A 177 -2.21 6.82 -6.69
N GLN A 178 -1.65 7.49 -7.69
CA GLN A 178 -1.15 6.87 -8.91
C GLN A 178 0.02 5.92 -8.63
N ALA A 179 0.98 6.33 -7.79
CA ALA A 179 2.10 5.50 -7.38
C ALA A 179 1.62 4.25 -6.62
N LEU A 180 0.68 4.41 -5.69
CA LEU A 180 0.09 3.29 -4.93
C LEU A 180 -0.72 2.36 -5.83
N ALA A 181 -1.51 2.90 -6.77
CA ALA A 181 -2.25 2.10 -7.75
C ALA A 181 -1.31 1.27 -8.61
N LYS A 182 -0.22 1.88 -9.11
CA LYS A 182 0.80 1.19 -9.91
C LYS A 182 1.55 0.13 -9.10
N ALA A 183 1.87 0.41 -7.84
CA ALA A 183 2.48 -0.57 -6.94
C ALA A 183 1.57 -1.79 -6.71
N LYS A 184 0.27 -1.57 -6.48
CA LYS A 184 -0.73 -2.65 -6.34
C LYS A 184 -0.87 -3.48 -7.62
N GLU A 185 -0.91 -2.84 -8.78
CA GLU A 185 -0.95 -3.52 -10.07
C GLU A 185 0.30 -4.39 -10.29
N THR A 186 1.48 -3.85 -9.98
CA THR A 186 2.74 -4.58 -10.08
C THR A 186 2.77 -5.76 -9.10
N ALA A 187 2.32 -5.60 -7.87
CA ALA A 187 2.21 -6.68 -6.89
C ALA A 187 1.29 -7.81 -7.40
N ALA A 188 0.11 -7.45 -7.93
CA ALA A 188 -0.82 -8.43 -8.49
C ALA A 188 -0.24 -9.19 -9.70
N LEU A 189 0.55 -8.51 -10.55
CA LEU A 189 1.30 -9.17 -11.64
C LEU A 189 2.38 -10.11 -11.11
N CYS A 190 3.12 -9.71 -10.08
CA CYS A 190 4.10 -10.58 -9.43
C CYS A 190 3.44 -11.81 -8.82
N ASP A 191 2.29 -11.65 -8.15
CA ASP A 191 1.53 -12.76 -7.59
C ASP A 191 1.03 -13.73 -8.68
N LYS A 192 0.53 -13.21 -9.81
CA LYS A 192 0.14 -14.01 -10.96
C LYS A 192 1.33 -14.78 -11.56
N LEU A 193 2.48 -14.11 -11.72
CA LEU A 193 3.70 -14.76 -12.20
C LEU A 193 4.17 -15.83 -11.22
N LEU A 194 4.18 -15.55 -9.93
CA LEU A 194 4.56 -16.53 -8.91
C LEU A 194 3.61 -17.72 -8.90
N ALA A 195 2.31 -17.50 -9.01
CA ALA A 195 1.32 -18.55 -9.10
C ALA A 195 1.51 -19.40 -10.36
N SER A 196 1.87 -18.80 -11.52
CA SER A 196 2.17 -19.53 -12.75
C SER A 196 3.45 -20.35 -12.65
N TYR A 197 4.46 -19.87 -11.91
CA TYR A 197 5.71 -20.59 -11.65
C TYR A 197 5.52 -21.75 -10.67
N THR A 198 4.77 -21.53 -9.59
CA THR A 198 4.43 -22.59 -8.62
C THR A 198 3.39 -23.57 -9.20
N GLY A 199 2.56 -23.17 -10.15
CA GLY A 199 1.65 -24.05 -10.89
C GLY A 199 2.36 -25.01 -11.86
N GLY A 200 3.64 -24.74 -12.22
CA GLY A 200 4.44 -25.64 -13.06
C GLY A 200 5.02 -26.84 -12.29
N TYR A 201 5.40 -26.66 -11.02
CA TYR A 201 6.00 -27.70 -10.17
C TYR A 201 5.15 -27.89 -8.92
N LEU A 202 4.48 -29.02 -8.82
CA LEU A 202 3.58 -29.32 -7.69
C LEU A 202 4.28 -30.03 -6.53
N GLY A 203 5.42 -30.67 -6.76
CA GLY A 203 6.19 -31.39 -5.77
C GLY A 203 6.63 -32.78 -6.22
N ILE A 204 7.25 -33.52 -5.31
CA ILE A 204 7.65 -34.91 -5.46
C ILE A 204 6.90 -35.75 -4.45
N TRP A 205 6.29 -36.82 -4.88
CA TRP A 205 5.55 -37.77 -4.04
C TRP A 205 6.13 -39.17 -4.16
N PRO A 206 6.38 -39.84 -3.03
CA PRO A 206 6.70 -41.25 -3.03
C PRO A 206 5.46 -42.08 -3.37
N VAL A 207 5.59 -43.00 -4.30
CA VAL A 207 4.53 -43.93 -4.69
C VAL A 207 5.12 -45.35 -4.66
N THR A 208 4.44 -46.26 -3.99
CA THR A 208 4.82 -47.70 -4.00
C THR A 208 3.91 -48.47 -4.93
N LEU A 209 4.50 -49.25 -5.80
CA LEU A 209 3.83 -50.21 -6.70
C LEU A 209 4.05 -51.61 -6.14
N PRO A 210 3.09 -52.18 -5.38
CA PRO A 210 3.21 -53.53 -4.86
C PRO A 210 3.36 -54.57 -5.97
N ALA A 211 4.10 -55.64 -5.70
CA ALA A 211 4.29 -56.73 -6.68
C ALA A 211 2.98 -57.46 -7.06
N ASP A 212 1.99 -57.43 -6.15
CA ASP A 212 0.71 -58.16 -6.29
C ASP A 212 -0.45 -57.29 -6.87
N GLY A 213 -0.18 -56.09 -7.28
CA GLY A 213 -1.24 -55.17 -7.77
C GLY A 213 -1.35 -55.00 -9.30
N TRP A 214 -0.64 -55.78 -10.06
CA TRP A 214 -0.56 -55.67 -11.52
C TRP A 214 -1.67 -56.45 -12.22
N ALA A 215 -2.40 -55.74 -13.08
CA ALA A 215 -3.46 -56.33 -13.93
C ALA A 215 -3.05 -56.42 -15.39
N ASP A 216 -3.54 -57.41 -16.07
CA ASP A 216 -3.35 -57.55 -17.54
C ASP A 216 -3.91 -56.33 -18.25
N CYS A 217 -3.20 -55.83 -19.25
CA CYS A 217 -3.65 -54.73 -20.09
C CYS A 217 -3.18 -54.85 -21.56
N THR A 218 -3.88 -54.11 -22.41
CA THR A 218 -3.52 -53.94 -23.83
C THR A 218 -3.52 -52.48 -24.24
N ASP A 219 -3.54 -51.58 -23.25
CA ASP A 219 -3.75 -50.12 -23.45
C ASP A 219 -2.53 -49.49 -24.13
N VAL A 220 -1.33 -49.98 -23.79
CA VAL A 220 -0.07 -49.45 -24.31
C VAL A 220 0.69 -50.59 -25.04
N PRO A 221 0.97 -50.44 -26.34
CA PRO A 221 1.69 -51.47 -27.08
C PRO A 221 3.07 -51.78 -26.48
N GLY A 222 3.35 -53.08 -26.29
CA GLY A 222 4.62 -53.54 -25.71
C GLY A 222 4.59 -53.81 -24.23
N TYR A 223 3.53 -53.37 -23.50
CA TYR A 223 3.38 -53.59 -22.08
C TYR A 223 2.14 -54.44 -21.81
N ALA A 224 2.32 -55.59 -21.16
CA ALA A 224 1.24 -56.53 -20.92
C ALA A 224 0.54 -56.31 -19.55
N TYR A 225 1.11 -55.49 -18.66
CA TYR A 225 0.62 -55.28 -17.33
C TYR A 225 0.53 -53.80 -16.99
N LYS A 226 -0.46 -53.41 -16.16
CA LYS A 226 -0.59 -52.10 -15.61
C LYS A 226 -0.93 -52.12 -14.11
N GLN A 227 -0.54 -51.08 -13.41
CA GLN A 227 -0.92 -50.82 -12.02
C GLN A 227 -1.27 -49.38 -11.84
N THR A 228 -2.38 -49.13 -11.14
CA THR A 228 -2.82 -47.76 -10.76
C THR A 228 -2.65 -47.57 -9.28
N ALA A 229 -1.83 -46.58 -8.92
CA ALA A 229 -1.58 -46.18 -7.55
C ALA A 229 -2.40 -44.95 -7.18
N GLN A 230 -2.80 -44.81 -5.89
CA GLN A 230 -3.47 -43.64 -5.37
C GLN A 230 -2.49 -42.50 -5.16
N LEU A 231 -2.75 -41.36 -5.76
CA LEU A 231 -1.98 -40.11 -5.61
C LEU A 231 -2.93 -38.93 -5.57
N ARG A 232 -3.34 -38.51 -4.38
CA ARG A 232 -4.36 -37.46 -4.19
C ARG A 232 -4.03 -36.13 -4.87
N ALA A 233 -2.75 -35.84 -5.05
CA ALA A 233 -2.27 -34.63 -5.69
C ALA A 233 -2.43 -34.67 -7.22
N ALA A 234 -2.56 -35.87 -7.83
CA ALA A 234 -2.66 -36.03 -9.27
C ALA A 234 -4.00 -35.49 -9.81
N ARG A 235 -3.92 -34.87 -10.99
CA ARG A 235 -5.05 -34.44 -11.83
C ARG A 235 -4.81 -34.87 -13.26
N GLU A 236 -5.89 -35.06 -14.02
CA GLU A 236 -5.80 -35.47 -15.45
C GLU A 236 -4.96 -34.48 -16.28
N ALA A 237 -4.98 -33.18 -15.93
CA ALA A 237 -4.20 -32.15 -16.62
C ALA A 237 -2.71 -32.10 -16.22
N ASN A 238 -2.25 -32.90 -15.25
CA ASN A 238 -0.84 -32.92 -14.87
C ASN A 238 0.02 -33.69 -15.85
N VAL A 239 1.26 -33.26 -15.99
CA VAL A 239 2.30 -34.00 -16.69
C VAL A 239 3.18 -34.69 -15.65
N PRO A 240 3.10 -36.02 -15.50
CA PRO A 240 3.90 -36.74 -14.53
C PRO A 240 5.30 -37.05 -15.09
N SER A 241 6.30 -37.00 -14.21
CA SER A 241 7.61 -37.60 -14.41
C SER A 241 7.87 -38.53 -13.24
N ALA A 242 8.19 -39.77 -13.49
CA ALA A 242 8.35 -40.75 -12.44
C ALA A 242 9.64 -41.55 -12.63
N VAL A 243 10.40 -41.67 -11.54
CA VAL A 243 11.65 -42.45 -11.53
C VAL A 243 11.64 -43.45 -10.39
N PRO A 244 12.09 -44.70 -10.58
CA PRO A 244 12.25 -45.65 -9.48
C PRO A 244 13.38 -45.22 -8.55
N THR A 245 13.25 -45.49 -7.25
CA THR A 245 14.33 -45.24 -6.30
C THR A 245 15.53 -46.16 -6.58
N PRO A 246 16.76 -45.78 -6.18
CA PRO A 246 17.94 -46.59 -6.40
C PRO A 246 17.81 -48.01 -5.86
N GLU A 247 17.09 -48.19 -4.73
CA GLU A 247 16.90 -49.50 -4.08
C GLU A 247 16.06 -50.47 -4.88
N THR A 248 15.09 -49.94 -5.63
CA THR A 248 14.15 -50.77 -6.46
C THR A 248 14.38 -50.61 -7.95
N PHE A 249 15.44 -49.93 -8.37
CA PHE A 249 15.76 -49.68 -9.77
C PHE A 249 15.93 -50.98 -10.55
N THR A 250 16.67 -51.98 -10.02
CA THR A 250 16.89 -53.26 -10.67
C THR A 250 15.58 -54.04 -10.88
N THR A 251 14.68 -53.99 -9.88
CA THR A 251 13.36 -54.64 -9.99
C THR A 251 12.52 -53.97 -11.08
N ALA A 252 12.51 -52.65 -11.15
CA ALA A 252 11.81 -51.87 -12.17
C ALA A 252 12.33 -52.21 -13.61
N VAL A 253 13.66 -52.26 -13.77
CA VAL A 253 14.29 -52.60 -15.06
C VAL A 253 14.00 -54.05 -15.45
N SER A 254 14.07 -55.01 -14.52
CA SER A 254 13.80 -56.41 -14.78
C SER A 254 12.34 -56.68 -15.19
N ALA A 255 11.42 -55.89 -14.66
CA ALA A 255 10.00 -55.92 -15.02
C ALA A 255 9.70 -55.23 -16.38
N GLY A 256 10.68 -54.49 -16.94
CA GLY A 256 10.46 -53.66 -18.11
C GLY A 256 9.45 -52.57 -17.84
N LEU A 257 9.63 -51.83 -16.72
CA LEU A 257 8.75 -50.71 -16.38
C LEU A 257 8.78 -49.64 -17.46
N ALA A 258 7.61 -49.18 -17.90
CA ALA A 258 7.49 -48.17 -18.94
C ALA A 258 8.10 -46.82 -18.46
N GLY A 259 8.77 -46.14 -19.39
CA GLY A 259 9.26 -44.77 -19.16
C GLY A 259 8.16 -43.69 -19.19
N VAL A 260 6.90 -44.12 -19.28
CA VAL A 260 5.72 -43.24 -19.31
C VAL A 260 4.75 -43.66 -18.22
N CYS A 261 4.02 -42.68 -17.68
CA CYS A 261 2.91 -42.87 -16.74
C CYS A 261 1.79 -41.90 -17.06
N GLU A 262 0.58 -42.16 -16.61
CA GLU A 262 -0.60 -41.33 -16.84
C GLU A 262 -1.25 -40.95 -15.54
N THR A 263 -1.63 -39.67 -15.41
CA THR A 263 -2.37 -39.17 -14.25
C THR A 263 -3.87 -39.07 -14.58
N LYS A 264 -4.68 -39.40 -13.57
CA LYS A 264 -6.11 -39.05 -13.47
C LYS A 264 -6.36 -38.45 -12.11
N ASP A 265 -7.56 -37.90 -11.92
CA ASP A 265 -7.92 -37.30 -10.62
C ASP A 265 -7.74 -38.29 -9.46
N GLY A 266 -6.77 -37.99 -8.60
CA GLY A 266 -6.44 -38.78 -7.42
C GLY A 266 -5.60 -40.04 -7.68
N SER A 267 -5.13 -40.32 -8.90
CA SER A 267 -4.40 -41.56 -9.21
C SER A 267 -3.35 -41.39 -10.31
N ILE A 268 -2.42 -42.34 -10.37
CA ILE A 268 -1.40 -42.44 -11.41
C ILE A 268 -1.25 -43.90 -11.84
N THR A 269 -1.15 -44.13 -13.13
CA THR A 269 -1.05 -45.46 -13.77
C THR A 269 0.33 -45.69 -14.37
N PHE A 270 0.89 -46.88 -14.14
CA PHE A 270 2.17 -47.33 -14.66
C PHE A 270 1.96 -48.61 -15.48
N TRP A 271 2.87 -48.90 -16.42
CA TRP A 271 2.85 -50.08 -17.27
C TRP A 271 4.17 -50.82 -17.16
N ALA A 272 4.12 -52.17 -17.34
CA ALA A 272 5.30 -53.02 -17.31
C ALA A 272 5.14 -54.16 -18.34
N GLU A 273 6.27 -54.66 -18.83
CA GLU A 273 6.30 -55.86 -19.72
C GLU A 273 5.97 -57.14 -18.98
N LYS A 274 6.39 -57.21 -17.70
CA LYS A 274 6.22 -58.37 -16.80
C LYS A 274 5.77 -57.92 -15.44
N VAL A 275 5.10 -58.77 -14.70
CA VAL A 275 4.82 -58.56 -13.30
C VAL A 275 6.14 -58.48 -12.51
N PRO A 276 6.41 -57.40 -11.75
CA PRO A 276 7.63 -57.30 -10.94
C PRO A 276 7.72 -58.39 -9.87
N GLU A 277 8.92 -58.86 -9.60
CA GLU A 277 9.18 -59.85 -8.53
C GLU A 277 9.15 -59.28 -7.13
N GLY A 278 9.09 -57.95 -6.98
CA GLY A 278 9.03 -57.24 -5.71
C GLY A 278 8.43 -55.86 -5.87
N ASP A 279 8.16 -55.21 -4.78
CA ASP A 279 7.60 -53.83 -4.76
C ASP A 279 8.57 -52.87 -5.42
N ILE A 280 8.03 -51.92 -6.20
CA ILE A 280 8.80 -50.84 -6.82
C ILE A 280 8.44 -49.53 -6.10
N GLN A 281 9.44 -48.84 -5.58
CA GLN A 281 9.28 -47.49 -5.02
C GLN A 281 9.63 -46.45 -6.07
N MET A 282 8.69 -45.54 -6.31
CA MET A 282 8.79 -44.48 -7.29
C MET A 282 8.82 -43.10 -6.63
N GLN A 283 9.59 -42.19 -7.20
CA GLN A 283 9.46 -40.77 -6.97
C GLN A 283 8.71 -40.15 -8.15
N VAL A 284 7.55 -39.61 -7.87
CA VAL A 284 6.68 -38.99 -8.88
C VAL A 284 6.72 -37.49 -8.73
N GLU A 285 7.16 -36.80 -9.77
CA GLU A 285 7.09 -35.37 -9.93
C GLU A 285 5.87 -35.02 -10.78
N LEU A 286 5.07 -34.06 -10.33
CA LEU A 286 3.92 -33.56 -11.09
C LEU A 286 4.18 -32.12 -11.54
N LEU A 287 3.94 -31.88 -12.83
CA LEU A 287 3.94 -30.55 -13.43
C LEU A 287 2.52 -30.22 -13.91
N GLY A 288 2.10 -28.97 -13.79
CA GLY A 288 0.80 -28.51 -14.29
C GLY A 288 -0.05 -27.74 -13.28
N PRO A 289 -1.33 -27.46 -13.59
CA PRO A 289 -2.20 -26.67 -12.73
C PRO A 289 -2.45 -27.37 -11.38
N SER A 290 -2.39 -26.61 -10.29
CA SER A 290 -2.78 -27.09 -8.97
C SER A 290 -4.31 -27.18 -8.85
N ALA A 291 -4.80 -28.00 -7.91
CA ALA A 291 -6.25 -28.21 -7.70
C ALA A 291 -7.06 -26.92 -7.40
N SER A 292 -6.41 -25.82 -7.03
CA SER A 292 -7.05 -24.54 -6.68
C SER A 292 -7.28 -23.59 -7.86
N THR A 293 -6.74 -23.89 -9.06
CA THR A 293 -6.84 -23.00 -10.24
C THR A 293 -7.83 -23.49 -11.30
N ALA A 294 -8.52 -24.60 -11.08
CA ALA A 294 -9.43 -25.20 -12.06
C ALA A 294 -10.80 -24.53 -12.17
N ASP A 295 -11.07 -23.39 -11.45
CA ASP A 295 -12.38 -22.74 -11.45
C ASP A 295 -12.32 -21.23 -11.75
N THR A 296 -11.43 -20.79 -12.64
CA THR A 296 -11.54 -19.46 -13.24
C THR A 296 -11.61 -19.62 -14.76
N GLY A 297 -12.86 -19.63 -15.23
CA GLY A 297 -13.16 -19.59 -16.65
C GLY A 297 -12.55 -18.38 -17.34
N GLU A 298 -12.13 -18.60 -18.57
CA GLU A 298 -11.82 -17.63 -19.63
C GLU A 298 -10.93 -16.45 -19.24
N ASP A 299 -9.63 -16.65 -19.31
CA ASP A 299 -8.67 -15.55 -19.47
C ASP A 299 -8.54 -15.22 -20.96
N THR A 300 -9.46 -14.42 -21.48
CA THR A 300 -9.19 -13.66 -22.70
C THR A 300 -8.22 -12.56 -22.31
N LEU A 301 -6.95 -12.75 -22.64
CA LEU A 301 -5.97 -11.67 -22.76
C LEU A 301 -6.54 -10.67 -23.77
N GLY A 302 -7.23 -9.65 -23.24
CA GLY A 302 -7.60 -8.49 -24.01
C GLY A 302 -6.35 -7.80 -24.52
N ASP A 303 -6.23 -7.79 -25.83
CA ASP A 303 -5.23 -7.04 -26.61
C ASP A 303 -5.38 -5.56 -26.25
N THR A 304 -4.67 -5.09 -25.23
CA THR A 304 -4.49 -3.65 -24.99
C THR A 304 -3.41 -3.18 -25.96
N VAL A 305 -3.87 -2.82 -27.15
CA VAL A 305 -3.13 -1.93 -28.05
C VAL A 305 -2.78 -0.68 -27.27
N LEU A 306 -1.50 -0.48 -27.00
CA LEU A 306 -0.96 0.79 -26.57
C LEU A 306 -1.16 1.77 -27.73
N ASP A 307 -2.19 2.61 -27.64
CA ASP A 307 -2.38 3.72 -28.58
C ASP A 307 -1.30 4.77 -28.30
N ASP A 308 -0.36 4.84 -29.23
CA ASP A 308 0.82 5.71 -29.24
C ASP A 308 0.45 7.08 -29.84
N THR A 309 -0.63 7.68 -29.37
CA THR A 309 -1.00 9.04 -29.75
C THR A 309 -1.49 9.83 -28.55
N THR A 310 -0.54 10.45 -27.84
CA THR A 310 -0.59 11.87 -27.39
C THR A 310 0.67 12.22 -26.63
N LEU A 311 1.54 12.90 -27.32
CA LEU A 311 2.54 13.80 -26.76
C LEU A 311 1.87 15.09 -26.31
#